data_81e0c91e6d947bf7857c0285f9ca7175
#
_entry.id   81e0c91e6d947bf7857c0285f9ca7175
#
_cell.length_a   1.000
_cell.length_b   1.000
_cell.length_c   1.000
_cell.angle_alpha   90.00
_cell.angle_beta   90.00
_cell.angle_gamma   90.00
#
_symmetry.space_group_name_H-M   'P 1'
#
loop_
_entity.id
_entity.type
_entity.pdbx_description
1 polymer ?
#
loop_
_entity_poly.entity_id
_entity_poly.type
_entity_poly.pdbx_seq_one_letter_code
_entity_poly.pdbx_strand_id
1 'polypeptide(L)'
;MLWLRRIVLAVLFVAVLGYLGACAYMYFNQRGFQYSPDGKFLALGETLLKTAEQVEIPTSNNERIRGWYAPPSEAGKPVIVYYKGNADSFSDEHERYEQFVADGYGFLAFDYRGFPASPGVLSEENVLKDAIAAFAFAENKGFPVVIWGRSLGSGPATYVASERNARALLLETPFDSAVSVARDRYWFLPVEWIMLDQYRVDQWILDVEEPVFVAHGTADTTIGYQHGVRTYELAPNKVEMWTVEGAGHSDLWDAGIWEKARTFFDGAMAAQ
;
A
#
# COMPACT_ATOMS: atom_id res chain seq x y z
N MET A 1 13.33 -56.46 2.51
CA MET A 1 13.85 -55.22 3.08
C MET A 1 14.46 -54.26 2.03
N LEU A 2 15.34 -54.68 1.14
CA LEU A 2 15.99 -53.83 0.11
C LEU A 2 14.99 -53.21 -0.90
N TRP A 3 13.97 -53.94 -1.32
CA TRP A 3 12.94 -53.47 -2.26
C TRP A 3 12.07 -52.35 -1.62
N LEU A 4 11.62 -52.52 -0.38
CA LEU A 4 10.87 -51.50 0.35
C LEU A 4 11.67 -50.22 0.51
N ARG A 5 12.96 -50.28 0.84
CA ARG A 5 13.87 -49.15 0.92
C ARG A 5 13.99 -48.42 -0.43
N ARG A 6 14.06 -49.13 -1.56
CA ARG A 6 14.10 -48.51 -2.90
C ARG A 6 12.82 -47.77 -3.23
N ILE A 7 11.64 -48.31 -2.87
CA ILE A 7 10.35 -47.62 -3.06
C ILE A 7 10.29 -46.35 -2.21
N VAL A 8 10.64 -46.45 -0.92
CA VAL A 8 10.65 -45.28 -0.03
C VAL A 8 11.56 -44.17 -0.57
N LEU A 9 12.78 -44.55 -1.02
CA LEU A 9 13.70 -43.58 -1.62
C LEU A 9 13.16 -42.95 -2.91
N ALA A 10 12.49 -43.74 -3.76
CA ALA A 10 11.86 -43.23 -4.98
C ALA A 10 10.70 -42.27 -4.67
N VAL A 11 9.85 -42.59 -3.69
CA VAL A 11 8.77 -41.74 -3.25
C VAL A 11 9.31 -40.41 -2.67
N LEU A 12 10.35 -40.50 -1.81
CA LEU A 12 10.97 -39.30 -1.26
C LEU A 12 11.61 -38.43 -2.35
N PHE A 13 12.27 -39.05 -3.33
CA PHE A 13 12.87 -38.35 -4.45
C PHE A 13 11.81 -37.58 -5.28
N VAL A 14 10.69 -38.25 -5.60
CA VAL A 14 9.56 -37.61 -6.31
C VAL A 14 8.97 -36.48 -5.48
N ALA A 15 8.78 -36.66 -4.17
CA ALA A 15 8.27 -35.62 -3.28
C ALA A 15 9.21 -34.40 -3.23
N VAL A 16 10.53 -34.61 -3.15
CA VAL A 16 11.52 -33.52 -3.19
C VAL A 16 11.47 -32.77 -4.52
N LEU A 17 11.43 -33.51 -5.65
CA LEU A 17 11.31 -32.84 -6.95
C LEU A 17 10.01 -32.06 -7.10
N GLY A 18 8.90 -32.59 -6.62
CA GLY A 18 7.61 -31.90 -6.60
C GLY A 18 7.66 -30.60 -5.76
N TYR A 19 8.28 -30.66 -4.58
CA TYR A 19 8.46 -29.50 -3.72
C TYR A 19 9.36 -28.44 -4.35
N LEU A 20 10.49 -28.83 -4.93
CA LEU A 20 11.37 -27.91 -5.65
C LEU A 20 10.66 -27.29 -6.87
N GLY A 21 9.85 -28.09 -7.58
CA GLY A 21 9.00 -27.59 -8.67
C GLY A 21 7.98 -26.55 -8.21
N ALA A 22 7.35 -26.77 -7.05
CA ALA A 22 6.43 -25.80 -6.44
C ALA A 22 7.16 -24.50 -6.04
N CYS A 23 8.33 -24.58 -5.43
CA CYS A 23 9.16 -23.41 -5.10
C CYS A 23 9.55 -22.63 -6.38
N ALA A 24 9.99 -23.32 -7.43
CA ALA A 24 10.36 -22.71 -8.70
C ALA A 24 9.13 -22.04 -9.35
N TYR A 25 7.97 -22.70 -9.36
CA TYR A 25 6.73 -22.14 -9.89
C TYR A 25 6.35 -20.85 -9.16
N MET A 26 6.38 -20.85 -7.82
CA MET A 26 6.12 -19.66 -7.02
C MET A 26 7.13 -18.56 -7.31
N TYR A 27 8.41 -18.88 -7.38
CA TYR A 27 9.48 -17.91 -7.66
C TYR A 27 9.25 -17.16 -8.99
N PHE A 28 8.91 -17.88 -10.06
CA PHE A 28 8.73 -17.28 -11.39
C PHE A 28 7.37 -16.58 -11.58
N ASN A 29 6.35 -16.93 -10.79
CA ASN A 29 4.99 -16.40 -10.94
C ASN A 29 4.54 -15.49 -9.78
N GLN A 30 5.40 -15.24 -8.78
CA GLN A 30 5.05 -14.57 -7.54
C GLN A 30 4.40 -13.19 -7.74
N ARG A 31 4.85 -12.40 -8.72
CA ARG A 31 4.27 -11.09 -9.00
C ARG A 31 2.83 -11.19 -9.50
N GLY A 32 2.49 -12.22 -10.28
CA GLY A 32 1.12 -12.50 -10.68
C GLY A 32 0.20 -12.95 -9.53
N PHE A 33 0.77 -13.41 -8.39
CA PHE A 33 0.01 -13.70 -7.17
C PHE A 33 -0.08 -12.51 -6.23
N GLN A 34 0.90 -11.61 -6.31
CA GLN A 34 1.02 -10.47 -5.40
C GLN A 34 0.29 -9.23 -5.92
N TYR A 35 0.23 -9.03 -7.23
CA TYR A 35 -0.34 -7.84 -7.85
C TYR A 35 -1.51 -8.19 -8.76
N SER A 36 -2.53 -7.31 -8.79
CA SER A 36 -3.74 -7.47 -9.59
C SER A 36 -4.04 -6.18 -10.40
N PRO A 37 -3.19 -5.83 -11.39
CA PRO A 37 -3.31 -4.57 -12.12
C PRO A 37 -4.33 -4.62 -13.28
N ASP A 38 -5.38 -5.45 -13.20
CA ASP A 38 -6.26 -5.79 -14.33
C ASP A 38 -7.40 -4.79 -14.55
N GLY A 39 -7.52 -3.74 -13.75
CA GLY A 39 -8.58 -2.73 -13.81
C GLY A 39 -8.52 -1.83 -15.04
N LYS A 40 -9.48 -0.95 -15.13
CA LYS A 40 -9.56 0.07 -16.18
C LYS A 40 -9.29 1.44 -15.56
N PHE A 41 -8.61 2.28 -16.31
CA PHE A 41 -8.47 3.68 -15.96
C PHE A 41 -9.73 4.45 -16.32
N LEU A 42 -10.39 5.06 -15.33
CA LEU A 42 -11.48 6.00 -15.51
C LEU A 42 -10.90 7.38 -15.87
N ALA A 43 -11.48 8.06 -16.84
CA ALA A 43 -11.03 9.40 -17.18
C ALA A 43 -11.51 10.42 -16.14
N LEU A 44 -10.65 11.40 -15.80
CA LEU A 44 -11.00 12.46 -14.82
C LEU A 44 -12.31 13.19 -15.13
N GLY A 45 -12.62 13.37 -16.42
CA GLY A 45 -13.86 14.00 -16.88
C GLY A 45 -15.14 13.24 -16.56
N GLU A 46 -15.05 11.96 -16.18
CA GLU A 46 -16.17 11.10 -15.79
C GLU A 46 -16.46 11.17 -14.28
N THR A 47 -15.68 11.95 -13.51
CA THR A 47 -15.79 12.15 -12.07
C THR A 47 -16.35 13.52 -11.69
N LEU A 48 -16.62 13.74 -10.40
CA LEU A 48 -17.03 15.04 -9.87
C LEU A 48 -15.84 15.95 -9.49
N LEU A 49 -14.61 15.52 -9.74
CA LEU A 49 -13.36 16.23 -9.39
C LEU A 49 -13.08 17.42 -10.34
N LYS A 50 -13.87 18.46 -10.27
CA LYS A 50 -13.79 19.62 -11.19
C LYS A 50 -12.52 20.47 -11.02
N THR A 51 -11.88 20.43 -9.86
CA THR A 51 -10.66 21.18 -9.54
C THR A 51 -9.40 20.38 -9.67
N ALA A 52 -9.52 19.07 -9.94
CA ALA A 52 -8.37 18.21 -10.14
C ALA A 52 -7.83 18.29 -11.57
N GLU A 53 -6.54 18.08 -11.70
CA GLU A 53 -5.83 17.96 -12.98
C GLU A 53 -5.18 16.59 -13.11
N GLN A 54 -5.10 16.09 -14.34
CA GLN A 54 -4.28 14.92 -14.63
C GLN A 54 -2.81 15.33 -14.68
N VAL A 55 -1.97 14.58 -13.97
CA VAL A 55 -0.53 14.84 -13.89
C VAL A 55 0.28 13.65 -14.38
N GLU A 56 1.42 13.95 -14.98
CA GLU A 56 2.48 12.98 -15.31
C GLU A 56 3.72 13.30 -14.46
N ILE A 57 4.12 12.36 -13.62
CA ILE A 57 5.22 12.52 -12.69
C ILE A 57 6.42 11.73 -13.22
N PRO A 58 7.55 12.39 -13.54
CA PRO A 58 8.77 11.70 -13.91
C PRO A 58 9.28 10.83 -12.78
N THR A 59 9.65 9.59 -13.11
CA THR A 59 10.23 8.64 -12.16
C THR A 59 11.55 8.09 -12.71
N SER A 60 12.10 7.05 -12.10
CA SER A 60 13.35 6.44 -12.54
C SER A 60 13.28 5.91 -13.98
N ASN A 61 14.43 5.74 -14.63
CA ASN A 61 14.58 5.17 -15.97
C ASN A 61 13.88 5.96 -17.10
N ASN A 62 13.68 7.27 -16.93
CA ASN A 62 12.93 8.14 -17.88
C ASN A 62 11.47 7.71 -18.07
N GLU A 63 10.93 6.94 -17.15
CA GLU A 63 9.51 6.55 -17.13
C GLU A 63 8.67 7.62 -16.44
N ARG A 64 7.36 7.51 -16.54
CA ARG A 64 6.40 8.42 -15.90
C ARG A 64 5.26 7.63 -15.31
N ILE A 65 4.82 8.06 -14.14
CA ILE A 65 3.56 7.62 -13.53
C ILE A 65 2.49 8.68 -13.76
N ARG A 66 1.24 8.25 -13.84
CA ARG A 66 0.07 9.10 -14.03
C ARG A 66 -0.79 9.12 -12.79
N GLY A 67 -1.30 10.30 -12.50
CA GLY A 67 -2.18 10.52 -11.36
C GLY A 67 -3.10 11.70 -11.56
N TRP A 68 -3.91 11.96 -10.53
CA TRP A 68 -4.71 13.16 -10.40
C TRP A 68 -4.25 13.96 -9.19
N TYR A 69 -4.20 15.27 -9.35
CA TYR A 69 -3.83 16.20 -8.32
C TYR A 69 -4.89 17.30 -8.19
N ALA A 70 -5.25 17.65 -6.96
CA ALA A 70 -5.96 18.87 -6.65
C ALA A 70 -5.25 19.58 -5.47
N PRO A 71 -5.04 20.91 -5.53
CA PRO A 71 -4.57 21.67 -4.38
C PRO A 71 -5.66 21.73 -3.31
N PRO A 72 -5.30 21.95 -2.03
CA PRO A 72 -6.29 22.24 -0.99
C PRO A 72 -7.02 23.55 -1.30
N SER A 73 -8.32 23.58 -1.06
CA SER A 73 -9.18 24.75 -1.25
C SER A 73 -9.37 25.57 0.02
N GLU A 74 -9.07 24.99 1.19
CA GLU A 74 -9.13 25.66 2.48
C GLU A 74 -7.73 25.93 3.03
N ALA A 75 -7.56 27.10 3.65
CA ALA A 75 -6.29 27.46 4.28
C ALA A 75 -5.96 26.53 5.44
N GLY A 76 -4.71 26.07 5.48
CA GLY A 76 -4.23 25.16 6.54
C GLY A 76 -4.50 23.67 6.27
N LYS A 77 -5.29 23.33 5.25
CA LYS A 77 -5.45 21.91 4.86
C LYS A 77 -4.25 21.40 4.08
N PRO A 78 -3.84 20.14 4.31
CA PRO A 78 -2.73 19.52 3.60
C PRO A 78 -3.15 18.91 2.24
N VAL A 79 -2.14 18.50 1.47
CA VAL A 79 -2.28 17.55 0.37
C VAL A 79 -2.16 16.13 0.93
N ILE A 80 -3.15 15.28 0.67
CA ILE A 80 -3.12 13.85 0.97
C ILE A 80 -2.45 13.14 -0.20
N VAL A 81 -1.24 12.59 0.00
CA VAL A 81 -0.65 11.66 -0.98
C VAL A 81 -1.18 10.28 -0.68
N TYR A 82 -2.03 9.80 -1.58
CA TYR A 82 -2.75 8.54 -1.43
C TYR A 82 -2.05 7.42 -2.19
N TYR A 83 -1.54 6.46 -1.44
CA TYR A 83 -0.91 5.24 -1.92
C TYR A 83 -1.97 4.14 -1.97
N LYS A 84 -2.46 3.86 -3.17
CA LYS A 84 -3.57 2.92 -3.42
C LYS A 84 -3.25 1.48 -3.07
N GLY A 85 -4.30 0.68 -2.96
CA GLY A 85 -4.22 -0.77 -2.80
C GLY A 85 -3.74 -1.51 -4.05
N ASN A 86 -3.79 -2.84 -3.97
CA ASN A 86 -3.22 -3.75 -4.96
C ASN A 86 -4.04 -3.87 -6.26
N ALA A 87 -5.35 -3.70 -6.19
CA ALA A 87 -6.25 -3.95 -7.33
C ALA A 87 -6.46 -2.70 -8.19
N ASP A 88 -6.80 -2.92 -9.46
CA ASP A 88 -7.36 -1.94 -10.38
C ASP A 88 -6.51 -0.66 -10.57
N SER A 89 -7.13 0.43 -11.00
CA SER A 89 -6.50 1.75 -11.11
C SER A 89 -6.81 2.61 -9.88
N PHE A 90 -5.94 3.58 -9.57
CA PHE A 90 -6.26 4.59 -8.56
C PHE A 90 -7.57 5.33 -8.85
N SER A 91 -7.96 5.43 -10.12
CA SER A 91 -9.18 6.11 -10.55
C SER A 91 -10.47 5.46 -10.04
N ASP A 92 -10.42 4.17 -9.68
CA ASP A 92 -11.59 3.46 -9.15
C ASP A 92 -11.96 3.90 -7.73
N GLU A 93 -11.03 4.56 -7.04
CA GLU A 93 -11.26 5.12 -5.70
C GLU A 93 -11.64 6.62 -5.74
N HIS A 94 -12.14 7.14 -6.88
CA HIS A 94 -12.42 8.56 -7.10
C HIS A 94 -13.39 9.16 -6.09
N GLU A 95 -14.36 8.39 -5.57
CA GLU A 95 -15.31 8.85 -4.56
C GLU A 95 -14.60 9.31 -3.27
N ARG A 96 -13.48 8.68 -2.90
CA ARG A 96 -12.64 9.11 -1.78
C ARG A 96 -12.03 10.48 -2.06
N TYR A 97 -11.50 10.68 -3.26
CA TYR A 97 -10.86 11.96 -3.65
C TYR A 97 -11.87 13.09 -3.77
N GLU A 98 -13.08 12.77 -4.24
CA GLU A 98 -14.21 13.69 -4.26
C GLU A 98 -14.56 14.18 -2.84
N GLN A 99 -14.57 13.28 -1.87
CA GLN A 99 -14.80 13.62 -0.47
C GLN A 99 -13.65 14.44 0.12
N PHE A 100 -12.38 14.12 -0.21
CA PHE A 100 -11.24 14.93 0.24
C PHE A 100 -11.36 16.37 -0.23
N VAL A 101 -11.66 16.57 -1.52
CA VAL A 101 -11.84 17.91 -2.11
C VAL A 101 -13.05 18.62 -1.54
N ALA A 102 -14.17 17.92 -1.31
CA ALA A 102 -15.38 18.49 -0.72
C ALA A 102 -15.14 19.04 0.69
N ASP A 103 -14.22 18.44 1.45
CA ASP A 103 -13.83 18.87 2.80
C ASP A 103 -12.58 19.78 2.80
N GLY A 104 -12.22 20.35 1.65
CA GLY A 104 -11.19 21.37 1.52
C GLY A 104 -9.76 20.87 1.42
N TYR A 105 -9.51 19.55 1.48
CA TYR A 105 -8.18 18.96 1.34
C TYR A 105 -7.71 18.94 -0.12
N GLY A 106 -6.40 19.03 -0.32
CA GLY A 106 -5.78 18.62 -1.58
C GLY A 106 -5.52 17.12 -1.59
N PHE A 107 -5.28 16.59 -2.78
CA PHE A 107 -4.84 15.20 -2.91
C PHE A 107 -3.89 15.01 -4.09
N LEU A 108 -3.09 13.95 -4.01
CA LEU A 108 -2.40 13.32 -5.12
C LEU A 108 -2.65 11.82 -5.03
N ALA A 109 -3.29 11.26 -6.06
CA ALA A 109 -3.48 9.82 -6.22
C ALA A 109 -2.95 9.40 -7.59
N PHE A 110 -2.37 8.20 -7.70
CA PHE A 110 -1.66 7.77 -8.89
C PHE A 110 -1.58 6.24 -8.99
N ASP A 111 -1.34 5.74 -10.19
CA ASP A 111 -0.94 4.36 -10.40
C ASP A 111 0.57 4.19 -10.37
N TYR A 112 1.07 3.18 -9.66
CA TYR A 112 2.44 2.73 -9.81
C TYR A 112 2.68 2.17 -11.20
N ARG A 113 3.93 2.14 -11.66
CA ARG A 113 4.29 1.48 -12.92
C ARG A 113 3.78 0.04 -12.98
N GLY A 114 3.20 -0.34 -14.10
CA GLY A 114 2.58 -1.65 -14.33
C GLY A 114 1.10 -1.70 -13.97
N PHE A 115 0.53 -0.63 -13.36
CA PHE A 115 -0.91 -0.47 -13.20
C PHE A 115 -1.53 0.30 -14.39
N PRO A 116 -2.88 0.27 -14.58
CA PRO A 116 -3.55 0.68 -15.82
C PRO A 116 -3.17 2.06 -16.38
N ALA A 117 -3.02 3.08 -15.52
CA ALA A 117 -2.68 4.42 -15.99
C ALA A 117 -1.17 4.62 -16.23
N SER A 118 -0.32 3.78 -15.66
CA SER A 118 1.13 3.95 -15.64
C SER A 118 1.85 2.74 -16.22
N PRO A 119 2.20 2.73 -17.53
CA PRO A 119 2.90 1.61 -18.13
C PRO A 119 4.29 1.42 -17.50
N GLY A 120 4.80 0.20 -17.53
CA GLY A 120 6.14 -0.14 -17.02
C GLY A 120 6.22 -1.49 -16.34
N VAL A 121 7.32 -1.76 -15.66
CA VAL A 121 7.55 -3.03 -14.96
C VAL A 121 7.15 -2.89 -13.50
N LEU A 122 6.23 -3.72 -13.07
CA LEU A 122 5.75 -3.79 -11.69
C LEU A 122 6.72 -4.61 -10.82
N SER A 123 7.27 -3.96 -9.81
CA SER A 123 8.14 -4.57 -8.78
C SER A 123 8.19 -3.67 -7.56
N GLU A 124 8.54 -4.20 -6.40
CA GLU A 124 8.73 -3.41 -5.18
C GLU A 124 9.69 -2.23 -5.41
N GLU A 125 10.87 -2.50 -6.01
CA GLU A 125 11.85 -1.46 -6.30
C GLU A 125 11.26 -0.29 -7.11
N ASN A 126 10.44 -0.59 -8.13
CA ASN A 126 9.82 0.42 -8.96
C ASN A 126 8.68 1.13 -8.23
N VAL A 127 7.85 0.40 -7.48
CA VAL A 127 6.77 0.98 -6.66
C VAL A 127 7.33 1.97 -5.63
N LEU A 128 8.43 1.63 -4.96
CA LEU A 128 9.07 2.52 -3.98
C LEU A 128 9.65 3.78 -4.64
N LYS A 129 10.28 3.64 -5.81
CA LYS A 129 10.78 4.81 -6.59
C LYS A 129 9.64 5.72 -7.06
N ASP A 130 8.53 5.13 -7.49
CA ASP A 130 7.33 5.86 -7.90
C ASP A 130 6.71 6.60 -6.72
N ALA A 131 6.66 5.94 -5.56
CA ALA A 131 6.15 6.52 -4.32
C ALA A 131 6.95 7.75 -3.86
N ILE A 132 8.28 7.68 -3.90
CA ILE A 132 9.16 8.81 -3.60
C ILE A 132 8.96 9.96 -4.62
N ALA A 133 8.83 9.63 -5.91
CA ALA A 133 8.61 10.65 -6.95
C ALA A 133 7.25 11.36 -6.77
N ALA A 134 6.20 10.62 -6.42
CA ALA A 134 4.88 11.17 -6.14
C ALA A 134 4.90 12.10 -4.91
N PHE A 135 5.57 11.68 -3.82
CA PHE A 135 5.72 12.52 -2.64
C PHE A 135 6.46 13.82 -2.97
N ALA A 136 7.61 13.72 -3.65
CA ALA A 136 8.38 14.89 -4.06
C ALA A 136 7.59 15.84 -4.98
N PHE A 137 6.73 15.30 -5.85
CA PHE A 137 5.82 16.12 -6.67
C PHE A 137 4.84 16.91 -5.79
N ALA A 138 4.22 16.27 -4.80
CA ALA A 138 3.29 16.94 -3.89
C ALA A 138 3.99 17.97 -3.00
N GLU A 139 5.16 17.62 -2.44
CA GLU A 139 5.98 18.51 -1.62
C GLU A 139 6.38 19.79 -2.39
N ASN A 140 6.75 19.67 -3.66
CA ASN A 140 7.10 20.81 -4.52
C ASN A 140 5.91 21.75 -4.84
N LYS A 141 4.67 21.37 -4.51
CA LYS A 141 3.51 22.27 -4.63
C LYS A 141 3.44 23.30 -3.48
N GLY A 142 4.25 23.13 -2.44
CA GLY A 142 4.39 24.11 -1.34
C GLY A 142 3.30 24.02 -0.26
N PHE A 143 2.46 23.00 -0.28
CA PHE A 143 1.50 22.70 0.77
C PHE A 143 2.05 21.66 1.76
N PRO A 144 1.59 21.64 3.02
CA PRO A 144 1.87 20.53 3.91
C PRO A 144 1.38 19.21 3.30
N VAL A 145 2.14 18.14 3.51
CA VAL A 145 1.81 16.81 2.96
C VAL A 145 1.54 15.83 4.10
N VAL A 146 0.44 15.10 3.98
CA VAL A 146 0.13 13.92 4.80
C VAL A 146 0.08 12.68 3.90
N ILE A 147 0.39 11.54 4.46
CA ILE A 147 0.47 10.27 3.76
C ILE A 147 -0.70 9.37 4.17
N TRP A 148 -1.37 8.77 3.18
CA TRP A 148 -2.36 7.71 3.38
C TRP A 148 -1.99 6.49 2.55
N GLY A 149 -1.67 5.37 3.21
CA GLY A 149 -1.40 4.09 2.56
C GLY A 149 -2.51 3.09 2.83
N ARG A 150 -3.10 2.50 1.78
CA ARG A 150 -4.14 1.48 1.90
C ARG A 150 -3.64 0.13 1.38
N SER A 151 -3.81 -0.95 2.16
CA SER A 151 -3.47 -2.32 1.74
C SER A 151 -2.03 -2.41 1.22
N LEU A 152 -1.81 -2.78 -0.06
CA LEU A 152 -0.49 -2.72 -0.71
C LEU A 152 0.20 -1.38 -0.49
N GLY A 153 -0.57 -0.29 -0.60
CA GLY A 153 -0.06 1.07 -0.43
C GLY A 153 0.53 1.37 0.94
N SER A 154 0.26 0.55 1.97
CA SER A 154 0.90 0.71 3.28
C SER A 154 2.42 0.48 3.20
N GLY A 155 2.90 -0.37 2.30
CA GLY A 155 4.32 -0.57 2.03
C GLY A 155 5.01 0.70 1.56
N PRO A 156 4.71 1.21 0.35
CA PRO A 156 5.32 2.42 -0.16
C PRO A 156 5.04 3.66 0.70
N ALA A 157 3.87 3.77 1.35
CA ALA A 157 3.55 4.85 2.27
C ALA A 157 4.50 4.89 3.47
N THR A 158 4.74 3.75 4.12
CA THR A 158 5.66 3.65 5.24
C THR A 158 7.11 3.88 4.80
N TYR A 159 7.50 3.34 3.65
CA TYR A 159 8.84 3.60 3.10
C TYR A 159 9.07 5.09 2.83
N VAL A 160 8.09 5.77 2.25
CA VAL A 160 8.20 7.22 2.02
C VAL A 160 8.28 7.99 3.34
N ALA A 161 7.47 7.63 4.33
CA ALA A 161 7.50 8.27 5.65
C ALA A 161 8.83 8.05 6.38
N SER A 162 9.53 6.90 6.16
CA SER A 162 10.86 6.68 6.73
C SER A 162 11.98 7.46 6.03
N GLU A 163 11.75 7.96 4.81
CA GLU A 163 12.75 8.65 3.99
C GLU A 163 12.47 10.16 3.81
N ARG A 164 11.28 10.62 4.17
CA ARG A 164 10.77 11.99 3.92
C ARG A 164 9.98 12.50 5.11
N ASN A 165 9.96 13.81 5.27
CA ASN A 165 9.22 14.46 6.35
C ASN A 165 7.78 14.79 5.89
N ALA A 166 6.83 13.95 6.25
CA ALA A 166 5.41 14.23 6.12
C ALA A 166 4.86 14.85 7.43
N ARG A 167 3.60 15.25 7.45
CA ARG A 167 2.94 15.76 8.66
C ARG A 167 2.27 14.67 9.46
N ALA A 168 1.88 13.58 8.82
CA ALA A 168 1.22 12.43 9.42
C ALA A 168 1.24 11.23 8.47
N LEU A 169 1.19 10.02 9.03
CA LEU A 169 1.07 8.75 8.32
C LEU A 169 -0.20 8.02 8.77
N LEU A 170 -1.14 7.80 7.84
CA LEU A 170 -2.30 6.95 8.04
C LEU A 170 -2.14 5.65 7.23
N LEU A 171 -2.30 4.52 7.91
CA LEU A 171 -2.23 3.18 7.33
C LEU A 171 -3.59 2.50 7.48
N GLU A 172 -4.24 2.21 6.36
CA GLU A 172 -5.53 1.52 6.26
C GLU A 172 -5.30 0.07 5.87
N THR A 173 -5.72 -0.88 6.72
CA THR A 173 -5.55 -2.33 6.55
C THR A 173 -4.10 -2.72 6.18
N PRO A 174 -3.10 -2.24 6.95
CA PRO A 174 -1.70 -2.48 6.62
C PRO A 174 -1.25 -3.90 6.93
N PHE A 175 -0.14 -4.29 6.31
CA PHE A 175 0.66 -5.44 6.70
C PHE A 175 1.96 -5.00 7.38
N ASP A 176 2.51 -5.83 8.25
CA ASP A 176 3.85 -5.64 8.80
C ASP A 176 4.97 -5.96 7.77
N SER A 177 4.71 -6.90 6.86
CA SER A 177 5.48 -7.11 5.63
C SER A 177 4.70 -7.99 4.66
N ALA A 178 4.89 -7.81 3.35
CA ALA A 178 4.25 -8.69 2.36
C ALA A 178 4.73 -10.14 2.50
N VAL A 179 5.98 -10.34 2.94
CA VAL A 179 6.52 -11.68 3.18
C VAL A 179 5.88 -12.35 4.40
N SER A 180 5.46 -11.61 5.44
CA SER A 180 4.75 -12.20 6.59
C SER A 180 3.34 -12.65 6.21
N VAL A 181 2.62 -11.88 5.40
CA VAL A 181 1.32 -12.26 4.83
C VAL A 181 1.47 -13.50 3.94
N ALA A 182 2.50 -13.54 3.10
CA ALA A 182 2.80 -14.72 2.27
C ALA A 182 3.13 -15.95 3.11
N ARG A 183 3.85 -15.80 4.23
CA ARG A 183 4.16 -16.90 5.16
C ARG A 183 2.91 -17.47 5.80
N ASP A 184 1.97 -16.65 6.21
CA ASP A 184 0.71 -17.12 6.80
C ASP A 184 -0.12 -17.91 5.79
N ARG A 185 -0.11 -17.50 4.52
CA ARG A 185 -0.86 -18.17 3.45
C ARG A 185 -0.14 -19.41 2.89
N TYR A 186 1.18 -19.36 2.79
CA TYR A 186 2.03 -20.38 2.16
C TYR A 186 3.06 -20.95 3.17
N TRP A 187 2.62 -21.26 4.37
CA TRP A 187 3.46 -21.72 5.49
C TRP A 187 4.37 -22.92 5.18
N PHE A 188 4.05 -23.68 4.13
CA PHE A 188 4.82 -24.85 3.66
C PHE A 188 5.90 -24.48 2.64
N LEU A 189 5.98 -23.25 2.17
CA LEU A 189 7.02 -22.75 1.25
C LEU A 189 8.03 -21.84 1.99
N PRO A 190 9.29 -21.82 1.56
CA PRO A 190 10.31 -20.96 2.16
C PRO A 190 10.20 -19.53 1.60
N VAL A 191 9.04 -18.88 1.79
CA VAL A 191 8.71 -17.60 1.16
C VAL A 191 9.71 -16.50 1.49
N GLU A 192 10.31 -16.51 2.67
CA GLU A 192 11.33 -15.53 3.09
C GLU A 192 12.58 -15.53 2.18
N TRP A 193 12.86 -16.66 1.55
CA TRP A 193 14.06 -16.84 0.69
C TRP A 193 13.74 -16.69 -0.79
N ILE A 194 12.50 -16.97 -1.20
CA ILE A 194 12.12 -16.98 -2.61
C ILE A 194 11.34 -15.74 -3.04
N MET A 195 10.76 -14.98 -2.09
CA MET A 195 9.98 -13.78 -2.38
C MET A 195 10.87 -12.59 -2.71
N LEU A 196 10.64 -11.98 -3.87
CA LEU A 196 11.42 -10.84 -4.37
C LEU A 196 10.91 -9.52 -3.81
N ASP A 197 9.59 -9.34 -3.80
CA ASP A 197 8.92 -8.10 -3.43
C ASP A 197 8.33 -8.25 -2.00
N GLN A 198 9.14 -7.94 -0.98
CA GLN A 198 8.86 -8.27 0.44
C GLN A 198 8.16 -7.17 1.23
N TYR A 199 8.28 -5.91 0.83
CA TYR A 199 7.71 -4.72 1.50
C TYR A 199 7.87 -4.77 3.02
N ARG A 200 9.06 -4.48 3.49
CA ARG A 200 9.48 -4.62 4.90
C ARG A 200 9.01 -3.43 5.76
N VAL A 201 7.67 -3.29 5.88
CA VAL A 201 7.06 -2.27 6.75
C VAL A 201 7.54 -2.41 8.19
N ASP A 202 7.73 -3.65 8.67
CA ASP A 202 8.28 -3.96 10.00
C ASP A 202 9.66 -3.36 10.28
N GLN A 203 10.41 -3.02 9.24
CA GLN A 203 11.70 -2.35 9.35
C GLN A 203 11.56 -0.84 9.16
N TRP A 204 10.86 -0.42 8.12
CA TRP A 204 10.73 1.00 7.78
C TRP A 204 9.95 1.81 8.81
N ILE A 205 8.93 1.21 9.43
CA ILE A 205 8.10 1.89 10.44
C ILE A 205 8.90 2.35 11.66
N LEU A 206 10.03 1.72 11.95
CA LEU A 206 10.91 2.06 13.07
C LEU A 206 11.58 3.43 12.90
N ASP A 207 11.73 3.88 11.66
CA ASP A 207 12.38 5.14 11.29
C ASP A 207 11.35 6.25 10.98
N VAL A 208 10.04 5.98 11.17
CA VAL A 208 8.97 6.97 10.97
C VAL A 208 8.85 7.87 12.18
N GLU A 209 9.15 9.16 11.99
CA GLU A 209 9.11 10.17 13.07
C GLU A 209 7.75 10.88 13.17
N GLU A 210 6.90 10.79 12.15
CA GLU A 210 5.59 11.39 12.10
C GLU A 210 4.57 10.68 13.01
N PRO A 211 3.49 11.37 13.42
CA PRO A 211 2.35 10.72 14.06
C PRO A 211 1.75 9.64 13.16
N VAL A 212 1.55 8.43 13.71
CA VAL A 212 1.03 7.26 12.99
C VAL A 212 -0.35 6.88 13.50
N PHE A 213 -1.29 6.78 12.55
CA PHE A 213 -2.63 6.24 12.75
C PHE A 213 -2.77 4.95 11.96
N VAL A 214 -3.25 3.89 12.59
CA VAL A 214 -3.53 2.61 11.93
C VAL A 214 -5.01 2.29 12.05
N ALA A 215 -5.64 1.89 10.95
CA ALA A 215 -7.03 1.42 10.90
C ALA A 215 -7.09 -0.03 10.39
N HIS A 216 -7.86 -0.91 11.06
CA HIS A 216 -7.99 -2.30 10.61
C HIS A 216 -9.30 -2.93 11.07
N GLY A 217 -9.90 -3.76 10.20
CA GLY A 217 -11.08 -4.54 10.50
C GLY A 217 -10.74 -5.90 11.11
N THR A 218 -11.50 -6.35 12.12
CA THR A 218 -11.21 -7.61 12.82
C THR A 218 -11.54 -8.86 12.00
N ALA A 219 -12.39 -8.73 10.96
CA ALA A 219 -12.77 -9.83 10.05
C ALA A 219 -12.02 -9.77 8.70
N ASP A 220 -10.92 -9.01 8.61
CA ASP A 220 -10.08 -8.94 7.40
C ASP A 220 -9.44 -10.32 7.13
N THR A 221 -9.84 -10.93 6.00
CA THR A 221 -9.33 -12.23 5.53
C THR A 221 -8.26 -12.10 4.45
N THR A 222 -7.98 -10.88 3.97
CA THR A 222 -6.95 -10.58 2.98
C THR A 222 -5.61 -10.32 3.65
N ILE A 223 -5.63 -9.40 4.62
CA ILE A 223 -4.50 -9.11 5.50
C ILE A 223 -5.03 -9.24 6.92
N GLY A 224 -4.63 -10.30 7.63
CA GLY A 224 -5.15 -10.58 8.97
C GLY A 224 -4.92 -9.41 9.93
N TYR A 225 -5.91 -9.12 10.77
CA TYR A 225 -5.91 -8.02 11.75
C TYR A 225 -4.60 -7.89 12.55
N GLN A 226 -3.95 -9.02 12.86
CA GLN A 226 -2.70 -9.04 13.63
C GLN A 226 -1.53 -8.33 12.94
N HIS A 227 -1.54 -8.23 11.61
CA HIS A 227 -0.52 -7.46 10.87
C HIS A 227 -0.64 -5.97 11.16
N GLY A 228 -1.88 -5.44 11.18
CA GLY A 228 -2.13 -4.04 11.55
C GLY A 228 -1.76 -3.73 12.99
N VAL A 229 -2.10 -4.63 13.93
CA VAL A 229 -1.70 -4.51 15.34
C VAL A 229 -0.19 -4.45 15.45
N ARG A 230 0.54 -5.36 14.80
CA ARG A 230 1.99 -5.40 14.84
C ARG A 230 2.63 -4.15 14.22
N THR A 231 2.11 -3.66 13.09
CA THR A 231 2.56 -2.40 12.48
C THR A 231 2.39 -1.24 13.45
N TYR A 232 1.23 -1.14 14.11
CA TYR A 232 0.97 -0.11 15.12
C TYR A 232 1.91 -0.23 16.32
N GLU A 233 2.14 -1.43 16.83
CA GLU A 233 3.03 -1.65 17.98
C GLU A 233 4.48 -1.24 17.70
N LEU A 234 4.95 -1.43 16.47
CA LEU A 234 6.30 -1.07 16.03
C LEU A 234 6.48 0.43 15.80
N ALA A 235 5.42 1.19 15.52
CA ALA A 235 5.51 2.61 15.24
C ALA A 235 6.05 3.40 16.46
N PRO A 236 7.08 4.25 16.31
CA PRO A 236 7.61 5.06 17.42
C PRO A 236 6.58 6.09 17.93
N ASN A 237 5.94 6.82 17.04
CA ASN A 237 4.99 7.90 17.34
C ASN A 237 3.54 7.50 17.04
N LYS A 238 3.08 6.43 17.67
CA LYS A 238 1.72 5.91 17.53
C LYS A 238 0.67 6.80 18.19
N VAL A 239 -0.39 7.14 17.43
CA VAL A 239 -1.49 7.99 17.91
C VAL A 239 -2.73 7.15 18.22
N GLU A 240 -3.25 6.43 17.25
CA GLU A 240 -4.47 5.62 17.41
C GLU A 240 -4.37 4.32 16.59
N MET A 241 -4.83 3.22 17.18
CA MET A 241 -5.20 2.00 16.47
C MET A 241 -6.72 1.93 16.42
N TRP A 242 -7.31 2.32 15.28
CA TRP A 242 -8.75 2.24 15.10
C TRP A 242 -9.16 0.85 14.63
N THR A 243 -9.70 0.10 15.56
CA THR A 243 -10.20 -1.27 15.32
C THR A 243 -11.69 -1.23 14.98
N VAL A 244 -12.07 -1.80 13.83
CA VAL A 244 -13.46 -1.90 13.41
C VAL A 244 -13.93 -3.33 13.52
N GLU A 245 -14.76 -3.60 14.53
CA GLU A 245 -15.25 -4.93 14.83
C GLU A 245 -16.12 -5.48 13.71
N GLY A 246 -15.81 -6.68 13.22
CA GLY A 246 -16.57 -7.36 12.16
C GLY A 246 -16.32 -6.81 10.75
N ALA A 247 -15.55 -5.73 10.57
CA ALA A 247 -15.22 -5.20 9.25
C ALA A 247 -14.16 -6.05 8.54
N GLY A 248 -14.34 -6.24 7.23
CA GLY A 248 -13.40 -6.89 6.33
C GLY A 248 -12.39 -5.89 5.74
N HIS A 249 -11.65 -6.35 4.71
CA HIS A 249 -10.55 -5.61 4.09
C HIS A 249 -10.95 -4.29 3.41
N SER A 250 -12.16 -4.22 2.87
CA SER A 250 -12.63 -3.06 2.07
C SER A 250 -13.73 -2.25 2.75
N ASP A 251 -14.10 -2.58 3.99
CA ASP A 251 -15.31 -2.03 4.63
C ASP A 251 -15.05 -0.74 5.42
N LEU A 252 -13.78 -0.33 5.58
CA LEU A 252 -13.42 0.79 6.47
C LEU A 252 -13.93 2.13 5.95
N TRP A 253 -14.06 2.29 4.63
CA TRP A 253 -14.63 3.50 4.05
C TRP A 253 -16.08 3.69 4.50
N ASP A 254 -16.89 2.68 4.35
CA ASP A 254 -18.30 2.66 4.76
C ASP A 254 -18.45 2.70 6.30
N ALA A 255 -17.46 2.20 7.02
CA ALA A 255 -17.40 2.30 8.48
C ALA A 255 -17.02 3.71 9.00
N GLY A 256 -16.64 4.65 8.11
CA GLY A 256 -16.37 6.04 8.47
C GLY A 256 -14.90 6.36 8.73
N ILE A 257 -13.96 5.67 8.08
CA ILE A 257 -12.51 5.98 8.22
C ILE A 257 -12.20 7.41 7.82
N TRP A 258 -12.98 8.02 6.90
CA TRP A 258 -12.75 9.41 6.51
C TRP A 258 -12.88 10.38 7.68
N GLU A 259 -13.90 10.23 8.52
CA GLU A 259 -14.08 11.08 9.70
C GLU A 259 -12.91 10.97 10.68
N LYS A 260 -12.40 9.76 10.85
CA LYS A 260 -11.21 9.48 11.67
C LYS A 260 -9.95 10.11 11.08
N ALA A 261 -9.73 9.90 9.78
CA ALA A 261 -8.61 10.45 9.03
C ALA A 261 -8.59 11.98 9.09
N ARG A 262 -9.72 12.61 8.87
CA ARG A 262 -9.88 14.07 8.94
C ARG A 262 -9.50 14.61 10.31
N THR A 263 -10.03 14.00 11.38
CA THR A 263 -9.70 14.39 12.76
C THR A 263 -8.20 14.24 13.03
N PHE A 264 -7.61 13.15 12.58
CA PHE A 264 -6.18 12.87 12.74
C PHE A 264 -5.31 13.89 11.99
N PHE A 265 -5.61 14.14 10.72
CA PHE A 265 -4.84 15.07 9.90
C PHE A 265 -4.96 16.51 10.40
N ASP A 266 -6.17 16.97 10.77
CA ASP A 266 -6.38 18.30 11.33
C ASP A 266 -5.63 18.46 12.67
N GLY A 267 -5.62 17.43 13.51
CA GLY A 267 -4.83 17.40 14.73
C GLY A 267 -3.33 17.51 14.48
N ALA A 268 -2.79 16.79 13.50
CA ALA A 268 -1.39 16.85 13.12
C ALA A 268 -0.99 18.21 12.54
N MET A 269 -1.90 18.87 11.84
CA MET A 269 -1.68 20.24 11.33
C MET A 269 -1.70 21.29 12.42
N ALA A 270 -2.51 21.12 13.47
CA ALA A 270 -2.63 22.07 14.59
C ALA A 270 -1.48 21.96 15.62
N ALA A 271 -0.78 20.84 15.69
CA ALA A 271 0.29 20.58 16.66
C ALA A 271 1.63 21.28 16.35
N GLN A 272 1.68 22.09 15.29
CA GLN A 272 2.85 22.83 14.82
C GLN A 272 2.59 24.33 14.84
#